data_b90b705f3133b30a844257f9996e1ec0
#
_entry.id   b90b705f3133b30a844257f9996e1ec0
#
_cell.length_a   1.000
_cell.length_b   1.000
_cell.length_c   1.000
_cell.angle_alpha   90.00
_cell.angle_beta   90.00
_cell.angle_gamma   90.00
#
_symmetry.space_group_name_H-M   'P 1'
#
loop_
_entity.id
_entity.type
_entity.pdbx_description
1 polymer ?
#
loop_
_entity_poly.entity_id
_entity_poly.type
_entity_poly.pdbx_seq_one_letter_code
_entity_poly.pdbx_strand_id
1 'polypeptide(L)'
;MSEPCTPARRLTWVRVLLLAIVTSLLCPARVTAVGTREVGQESDPSSVLALDDFSPGFLGIYRKVMEIEPDIITYSRKYGVDSSLARAVCMYESGGNANLTSGAGARGYFQVMPATFRLLRVPTNIEAGIKYLGQLVEQFGREDYALAAYNGGPGRVARGRAMPLESLHYVLGVGYYRSVLQVNEPSVRAHAQQLGLLTSRDGDNWWTLSQRLEIPLIQLRLHNPFLTDRRLSQGRHLIAYPPHPRRDLLDVAEDGPLQYRARLGDNYFNLAFAFDVDLDLLRRTNQLWRLQIMPPGLVLTIPLERTDTFTEHHVRAGEDLASVAARLQADPWQIVLNNNLWDEMVHTTMVLRIPTTPPRPTFQLHRVSRGDNLSAIARRYGTTIAAIQAANALGRSALIQIGQR
;
A
#
# COMPACT_ATOMS: atom_id res chain seq x y z
N MET A 1 -21.83 58.06 -8.79
CA MET A 1 -22.68 56.92 -9.16
C MET A 1 -21.74 55.88 -9.76
N SER A 2 -21.26 54.95 -8.93
CA SER A 2 -20.34 53.88 -9.29
C SER A 2 -21.02 52.56 -8.95
N GLU A 3 -21.29 51.75 -9.98
CA GLU A 3 -21.86 50.40 -9.83
C GLU A 3 -20.86 49.41 -9.28
N PRO A 4 -21.32 48.41 -8.50
CA PRO A 4 -20.42 47.41 -7.92
C PRO A 4 -20.14 46.26 -8.92
N CYS A 5 -18.88 45.93 -9.07
CA CYS A 5 -18.37 44.83 -9.87
C CYS A 5 -18.65 43.48 -9.17
N THR A 6 -19.47 42.64 -9.76
CA THR A 6 -19.80 41.28 -9.30
C THR A 6 -18.70 40.28 -9.68
N PRO A 7 -18.25 39.34 -8.80
CA PRO A 7 -17.28 38.32 -9.12
C PRO A 7 -17.98 37.03 -9.59
N ALA A 8 -18.28 36.93 -10.87
CA ALA A 8 -18.85 35.71 -11.45
C ALA A 8 -18.09 35.30 -12.71
N ARG A 9 -16.86 34.77 -12.56
CA ARG A 9 -16.17 34.12 -13.70
C ARG A 9 -15.02 33.15 -13.32
N ARG A 10 -15.03 32.56 -12.12
CA ARG A 10 -13.98 31.57 -11.79
C ARG A 10 -14.44 30.12 -11.54
N LEU A 11 -15.71 29.80 -11.80
CA LEU A 11 -16.26 28.47 -11.46
C LEU A 11 -16.32 27.46 -12.62
N THR A 12 -15.95 27.83 -13.84
CA THR A 12 -16.17 27.01 -15.04
C THR A 12 -15.01 26.07 -15.36
N TRP A 13 -13.80 26.35 -14.94
CA TRP A 13 -12.63 25.57 -15.36
C TRP A 13 -12.40 24.27 -14.57
N VAL A 14 -12.80 24.20 -13.30
CA VAL A 14 -12.61 22.99 -12.48
C VAL A 14 -13.64 21.91 -12.83
N ARG A 15 -14.87 22.27 -13.20
CA ARG A 15 -15.87 21.31 -13.68
C ARG A 15 -15.53 20.72 -15.05
N VAL A 16 -14.89 21.50 -15.92
CA VAL A 16 -14.45 21.03 -17.24
C VAL A 16 -13.25 20.08 -17.11
N LEU A 17 -12.36 20.29 -16.14
CA LEU A 17 -11.20 19.40 -15.95
C LEU A 17 -11.59 18.03 -15.36
N LEU A 18 -12.57 17.98 -14.46
CA LEU A 18 -13.07 16.71 -13.91
C LEU A 18 -13.88 15.91 -14.96
N LEU A 19 -14.64 16.58 -15.83
CA LEU A 19 -15.35 15.92 -16.93
C LEU A 19 -14.40 15.46 -18.04
N ALA A 20 -13.33 16.21 -18.32
CA ALA A 20 -12.33 15.85 -19.33
C ALA A 20 -11.47 14.64 -18.90
N ILE A 21 -11.22 14.45 -17.60
CA ILE A 21 -10.50 13.29 -17.07
C ILE A 21 -11.35 12.02 -17.17
N VAL A 22 -12.67 12.13 -16.99
CA VAL A 22 -13.58 10.97 -17.12
C VAL A 22 -13.84 10.62 -18.59
N THR A 23 -13.86 11.57 -19.51
CA THR A 23 -14.11 11.32 -20.93
C THR A 23 -12.86 10.92 -21.72
N SER A 24 -11.65 11.30 -21.31
CA SER A 24 -10.41 10.84 -21.96
C SER A 24 -10.01 9.40 -21.62
N LEU A 25 -10.68 8.75 -20.66
CA LEU A 25 -10.53 7.31 -20.36
C LEU A 25 -11.33 6.41 -21.34
N LEU A 26 -12.10 6.98 -22.27
CA LEU A 26 -12.92 6.25 -23.26
C LEU A 26 -12.31 6.24 -24.69
N CYS A 27 -11.02 6.57 -24.86
CA CYS A 27 -10.36 6.42 -26.16
C CYS A 27 -9.88 4.99 -26.32
N PRO A 28 -10.39 4.20 -27.29
CA PRO A 28 -10.01 2.80 -27.46
C PRO A 28 -8.61 2.72 -28.10
N ALA A 29 -7.60 2.42 -27.28
CA ALA A 29 -6.37 1.87 -27.82
C ALA A 29 -6.71 0.52 -28.47
N ARG A 30 -6.32 0.33 -29.73
CA ARG A 30 -6.50 -0.91 -30.50
C ARG A 30 -5.87 -2.08 -29.73
N VAL A 31 -6.71 -2.85 -29.04
CA VAL A 31 -6.34 -4.14 -28.49
C VAL A 31 -6.60 -5.15 -29.61
N THR A 32 -5.55 -5.81 -30.05
CA THR A 32 -5.65 -6.98 -30.92
C THR A 32 -6.41 -8.07 -30.18
N ALA A 33 -7.50 -8.51 -30.78
CA ALA A 33 -8.43 -9.47 -30.25
C ALA A 33 -7.79 -10.83 -30.01
N VAL A 34 -7.84 -11.29 -28.75
CA VAL A 34 -7.81 -12.72 -28.44
C VAL A 34 -9.07 -13.00 -27.61
N GLY A 35 -9.98 -13.78 -28.20
CA GLY A 35 -11.13 -14.41 -27.51
C GLY A 35 -12.29 -13.47 -27.19
N THR A 36 -13.24 -13.33 -28.13
CA THR A 36 -14.55 -12.71 -27.91
C THR A 36 -15.36 -13.51 -26.88
N ARG A 37 -15.44 -13.01 -25.65
CA ARG A 37 -16.62 -13.23 -24.82
C ARG A 37 -17.58 -12.09 -25.11
N GLU A 38 -18.80 -12.43 -25.47
CA GLU A 38 -19.86 -11.51 -25.87
C GLU A 38 -20.05 -10.40 -24.84
N VAL A 39 -19.82 -9.15 -25.27
CA VAL A 39 -20.25 -7.94 -24.57
C VAL A 39 -21.73 -7.78 -24.82
N GLY A 40 -22.54 -8.26 -23.91
CA GLY A 40 -23.99 -8.24 -24.06
C GLY A 40 -24.74 -8.73 -22.83
N GLN A 41 -24.30 -8.33 -21.62
CA GLN A 41 -25.19 -8.33 -20.45
C GLN A 41 -25.00 -7.01 -19.72
N GLU A 42 -26.03 -6.16 -19.76
CA GLU A 42 -26.21 -5.11 -18.78
C GLU A 42 -26.07 -5.76 -17.39
N SER A 43 -25.02 -5.41 -16.66
CA SER A 43 -24.84 -5.90 -15.31
C SER A 43 -26.03 -5.42 -14.47
N ASP A 44 -26.83 -6.37 -14.01
CA ASP A 44 -27.86 -6.13 -13.01
C ASP A 44 -27.23 -5.38 -11.82
N PRO A 45 -27.71 -4.15 -11.50
CA PRO A 45 -27.16 -3.39 -10.38
C PRO A 45 -27.35 -4.08 -9.02
N SER A 46 -28.03 -5.23 -8.97
CA SER A 46 -28.19 -6.09 -7.78
C SER A 46 -27.15 -7.21 -7.68
N SER A 47 -26.21 -7.36 -8.63
CA SER A 47 -25.19 -8.40 -8.55
C SER A 47 -24.23 -8.10 -7.38
N VAL A 48 -24.29 -8.94 -6.35
CA VAL A 48 -23.31 -8.89 -5.24
C VAL A 48 -21.95 -9.22 -5.82
N LEU A 49 -21.00 -8.25 -5.71
CA LEU A 49 -19.63 -8.46 -6.19
C LEU A 49 -18.99 -9.67 -5.50
N ALA A 50 -18.31 -10.48 -6.27
CA ALA A 50 -17.60 -11.67 -5.79
C ALA A 50 -16.32 -11.27 -5.02
N LEU A 51 -15.78 -12.22 -4.26
CA LEU A 51 -14.51 -12.02 -3.55
C LEU A 51 -13.38 -11.62 -4.51
N ASP A 52 -13.39 -12.20 -5.72
CA ASP A 52 -12.34 -11.99 -6.73
C ASP A 52 -12.39 -10.60 -7.38
N ASP A 53 -13.46 -9.86 -7.20
CA ASP A 53 -13.58 -8.49 -7.68
C ASP A 53 -12.81 -7.51 -6.79
N PHE A 54 -12.48 -7.89 -5.55
CA PHE A 54 -11.82 -7.01 -4.59
C PHE A 54 -10.34 -7.33 -4.42
N SER A 55 -9.55 -6.28 -4.26
CA SER A 55 -8.15 -6.36 -3.87
C SER A 55 -7.97 -7.08 -2.53
N PRO A 56 -7.09 -8.09 -2.44
CA PRO A 56 -6.72 -8.68 -1.15
C PRO A 56 -6.23 -7.63 -0.15
N GLY A 57 -5.45 -6.64 -0.63
CA GLY A 57 -4.92 -5.55 0.18
C GLY A 57 -6.02 -4.65 0.73
N PHE A 58 -6.98 -4.29 -0.09
CA PHE A 58 -8.11 -3.48 0.33
C PHE A 58 -8.97 -4.19 1.39
N LEU A 59 -9.29 -5.47 1.17
CA LEU A 59 -10.04 -6.28 2.13
C LEU A 59 -9.27 -6.47 3.44
N GLY A 60 -7.97 -6.75 3.38
CA GLY A 60 -7.12 -6.91 4.56
C GLY A 60 -7.00 -5.62 5.38
N ILE A 61 -6.87 -4.47 4.71
CA ILE A 61 -6.91 -3.15 5.36
C ILE A 61 -8.27 -2.92 6.03
N TYR A 62 -9.36 -3.14 5.30
CA TYR A 62 -10.71 -2.93 5.82
C TYR A 62 -10.99 -3.84 7.01
N ARG A 63 -10.55 -5.12 6.95
CA ARG A 63 -10.67 -6.08 8.08
C ARG A 63 -10.04 -5.56 9.37
N LYS A 64 -8.87 -4.93 9.27
CA LYS A 64 -8.19 -4.33 10.43
C LYS A 64 -8.91 -3.08 10.93
N VAL A 65 -9.42 -2.24 10.04
CA VAL A 65 -10.14 -1.02 10.41
C VAL A 65 -11.48 -1.33 11.08
N MET A 66 -12.09 -2.46 10.79
CA MET A 66 -13.31 -2.91 11.49
C MET A 66 -13.10 -3.08 13.01
N GLU A 67 -11.88 -3.41 13.48
CA GLU A 67 -11.57 -3.55 14.91
C GLU A 67 -11.70 -2.23 15.69
N ILE A 68 -11.56 -1.11 15.00
CA ILE A 68 -11.65 0.24 15.59
C ILE A 68 -12.85 1.04 15.07
N GLU A 69 -13.75 0.40 14.34
CA GLU A 69 -14.92 1.06 13.75
C GLU A 69 -15.84 1.73 14.79
N PRO A 70 -16.11 1.14 15.97
CA PRO A 70 -16.89 1.81 17.00
C PRO A 70 -16.31 3.17 17.44
N ASP A 71 -14.99 3.24 17.56
CA ASP A 71 -14.28 4.48 17.90
C ASP A 71 -14.36 5.49 16.74
N ILE A 72 -14.18 5.03 15.50
CA ILE A 72 -14.32 5.89 14.31
C ILE A 72 -15.72 6.50 14.27
N ILE A 73 -16.77 5.71 14.44
CA ILE A 73 -18.16 6.20 14.43
C ILE A 73 -18.40 7.21 15.58
N THR A 74 -17.92 6.90 16.78
CA THR A 74 -18.07 7.74 17.97
C THR A 74 -17.42 9.11 17.76
N TYR A 75 -16.16 9.14 17.36
CA TYR A 75 -15.43 10.39 17.16
C TYR A 75 -15.86 11.14 15.90
N SER A 76 -16.29 10.43 14.85
CA SER A 76 -16.88 11.06 13.66
C SER A 76 -18.12 11.87 14.01
N ARG A 77 -19.03 11.30 14.81
CA ARG A 77 -20.21 12.01 15.31
C ARG A 77 -19.83 13.18 16.20
N LYS A 78 -18.84 13.00 17.09
CA LYS A 78 -18.37 14.05 18.01
C LYS A 78 -17.81 15.28 17.29
N TYR A 79 -17.11 15.07 16.19
CA TYR A 79 -16.41 16.15 15.47
C TYR A 79 -17.01 16.51 14.11
N GLY A 80 -18.23 16.04 13.82
CA GLY A 80 -18.95 16.38 12.59
C GLY A 80 -18.28 15.88 11.31
N VAL A 81 -17.53 14.77 11.37
CA VAL A 81 -16.86 14.16 10.22
C VAL A 81 -17.72 13.00 9.71
N ASP A 82 -17.83 12.87 8.39
CA ASP A 82 -18.44 11.69 7.79
C ASP A 82 -17.62 10.44 8.14
N SER A 83 -18.28 9.40 8.68
CA SER A 83 -17.57 8.20 9.15
C SER A 83 -16.96 7.39 8.00
N SER A 84 -17.52 7.46 6.78
CA SER A 84 -16.93 6.83 5.60
C SER A 84 -15.65 7.54 5.16
N LEU A 85 -15.61 8.88 5.30
CA LEU A 85 -14.41 9.67 5.06
C LEU A 85 -13.32 9.33 6.10
N ALA A 86 -13.67 9.32 7.39
CA ALA A 86 -12.73 8.97 8.45
C ALA A 86 -12.17 7.54 8.29
N ARG A 87 -13.00 6.57 7.91
CA ARG A 87 -12.58 5.21 7.57
C ARG A 87 -11.59 5.20 6.41
N ALA A 88 -11.91 5.87 5.31
CA ALA A 88 -11.05 5.93 4.13
C ALA A 88 -9.68 6.57 4.44
N VAL A 89 -9.67 7.64 5.25
CA VAL A 89 -8.42 8.24 5.74
C VAL A 89 -7.60 7.24 6.55
N CYS A 90 -8.20 6.56 7.54
CA CYS A 90 -7.50 5.54 8.34
C CYS A 90 -6.94 4.41 7.47
N MET A 91 -7.73 3.92 6.52
CA MET A 91 -7.30 2.89 5.57
C MET A 91 -6.11 3.34 4.73
N TYR A 92 -6.10 4.59 4.29
CA TYR A 92 -5.05 5.13 3.41
C TYR A 92 -3.79 5.55 4.17
N GLU A 93 -3.90 5.97 5.43
CA GLU A 93 -2.78 6.41 6.27
C GLU A 93 -1.94 5.25 6.82
N SER A 94 -2.58 4.24 7.34
CA SER A 94 -1.89 3.17 8.07
C SER A 94 -2.29 1.76 7.66
N GLY A 95 -3.32 1.61 6.81
CA GLY A 95 -3.90 0.30 6.56
C GLY A 95 -4.44 -0.38 7.83
N GLY A 96 -4.90 0.40 8.81
CA GLY A 96 -5.40 -0.11 10.09
C GLY A 96 -4.29 -0.60 11.05
N ASN A 97 -3.05 -0.10 10.92
CA ASN A 97 -1.93 -0.49 11.79
C ASN A 97 -1.64 0.56 12.85
N ALA A 98 -1.90 0.23 14.13
CA ALA A 98 -1.68 1.12 15.28
C ALA A 98 -0.22 1.54 15.48
N ASN A 99 0.71 0.65 15.18
CA ASN A 99 2.13 0.79 15.49
C ASN A 99 2.96 1.33 14.32
N LEU A 100 2.30 1.75 13.22
CA LEU A 100 2.99 2.31 12.08
C LEU A 100 3.58 3.69 12.41
N THR A 101 4.84 3.90 12.04
CA THR A 101 5.51 5.20 12.10
C THR A 101 6.09 5.51 10.73
N SER A 102 5.69 6.63 10.15
CA SER A 102 6.21 7.07 8.85
C SER A 102 7.65 7.57 8.95
N GLY A 103 8.34 7.67 7.81
CA GLY A 103 9.66 8.27 7.73
C GLY A 103 9.75 9.72 8.25
N ALA A 104 8.65 10.47 8.19
CA ALA A 104 8.53 11.82 8.74
C ALA A 104 8.20 11.84 10.25
N GLY A 105 7.91 10.68 10.85
CA GLY A 105 7.58 10.56 12.27
C GLY A 105 6.09 10.64 12.60
N ALA A 106 5.19 10.63 11.62
CA ALA A 106 3.76 10.49 11.84
C ALA A 106 3.45 9.10 12.40
N ARG A 107 2.44 8.95 13.26
CA ARG A 107 2.22 7.73 14.05
C ARG A 107 0.77 7.26 14.06
N GLY A 108 0.60 5.96 14.18
CA GLY A 108 -0.65 5.29 14.52
C GLY A 108 -1.67 5.22 13.39
N TYR A 109 -2.88 4.88 13.71
CA TYR A 109 -3.97 4.65 12.77
C TYR A 109 -4.19 5.79 11.77
N PHE A 110 -4.12 7.03 12.23
CA PHE A 110 -4.36 8.24 11.45
C PHE A 110 -3.09 9.00 11.11
N GLN A 111 -1.91 8.42 11.33
CA GLN A 111 -0.61 9.01 11.03
C GLN A 111 -0.47 10.48 11.48
N VAL A 112 -0.91 10.75 12.70
CA VAL A 112 -0.86 12.11 13.26
C VAL A 112 0.58 12.44 13.69
N MET A 113 1.06 13.61 13.26
CA MET A 113 2.37 14.12 13.71
C MET A 113 2.39 14.37 15.22
N PRO A 114 3.47 14.04 15.94
CA PRO A 114 3.55 14.21 17.39
C PRO A 114 3.28 15.65 17.88
N ALA A 115 3.67 16.66 17.10
CA ALA A 115 3.38 18.06 17.42
C ALA A 115 1.86 18.34 17.33
N THR A 116 1.20 17.89 16.26
CA THR A 116 -0.24 18.02 16.06
C THR A 116 -1.00 17.27 17.16
N PHE A 117 -0.58 16.04 17.48
CA PHE A 117 -1.20 15.24 18.55
C PHE A 117 -1.21 16.01 19.89
N ARG A 118 -0.08 16.60 20.28
CA ARG A 118 0.00 17.40 21.53
C ARG A 118 -0.93 18.62 21.52
N LEU A 119 -1.06 19.30 20.37
CA LEU A 119 -1.93 20.48 20.24
C LEU A 119 -3.41 20.13 20.35
N LEU A 120 -3.81 18.95 19.90
CA LEU A 120 -5.21 18.50 19.90
C LEU A 120 -5.71 18.14 21.31
N ARG A 121 -4.82 17.83 22.26
CA ARG A 121 -5.14 17.52 23.66
C ARG A 121 -6.23 16.46 23.82
N VAL A 122 -6.08 15.33 23.13
CA VAL A 122 -6.97 14.19 23.19
C VAL A 122 -6.19 12.91 23.52
N PRO A 123 -6.82 11.87 24.13
CA PRO A 123 -6.08 10.72 24.65
C PRO A 123 -5.63 9.71 23.60
N THR A 124 -6.34 9.60 22.45
CA THR A 124 -6.07 8.55 21.48
C THR A 124 -5.70 9.09 20.10
N ASN A 125 -4.97 8.28 19.34
CA ASN A 125 -4.60 8.62 17.97
C ASN A 125 -5.82 8.68 17.04
N ILE A 126 -6.82 7.81 17.26
CA ILE A 126 -8.06 7.78 16.49
C ILE A 126 -8.81 9.11 16.68
N GLU A 127 -9.01 9.50 17.93
CA GLU A 127 -9.66 10.78 18.25
C GLU A 127 -8.91 11.98 17.68
N ALA A 128 -7.57 11.97 17.79
CA ALA A 128 -6.73 13.03 17.26
C ALA A 128 -6.88 13.18 15.75
N GLY A 129 -6.80 12.08 15.02
CA GLY A 129 -6.93 12.09 13.56
C GLY A 129 -8.28 12.61 13.09
N ILE A 130 -9.37 12.13 13.71
CA ILE A 130 -10.74 12.52 13.33
C ILE A 130 -11.00 13.98 13.74
N LYS A 131 -10.58 14.40 14.94
CA LYS A 131 -10.66 15.81 15.37
C LYS A 131 -9.93 16.74 14.42
N TYR A 132 -8.69 16.36 14.03
CA TYR A 132 -7.90 17.17 13.10
C TYR A 132 -8.55 17.25 11.73
N LEU A 133 -9.06 16.13 11.22
CA LEU A 133 -9.80 16.10 9.96
C LEU A 133 -11.05 17.00 10.01
N GLY A 134 -11.83 16.95 11.11
CA GLY A 134 -12.99 17.81 11.31
C GLY A 134 -12.64 19.30 11.30
N GLN A 135 -11.57 19.69 12.01
CA GLN A 135 -11.07 21.07 11.99
C GLN A 135 -10.68 21.55 10.59
N LEU A 136 -10.07 20.65 9.79
CA LEU A 136 -9.69 20.98 8.42
C LEU A 136 -10.91 21.09 7.49
N VAL A 137 -11.91 20.20 7.66
CA VAL A 137 -13.16 20.30 6.90
C VAL A 137 -13.89 21.62 7.22
N GLU A 138 -13.98 22.00 8.49
CA GLU A 138 -14.55 23.28 8.92
C GLU A 138 -13.74 24.46 8.36
N GLN A 139 -12.42 24.44 8.45
CA GLN A 139 -11.53 25.51 7.99
C GLN A 139 -11.62 25.76 6.49
N PHE A 140 -11.68 24.70 5.68
CA PHE A 140 -11.60 24.83 4.22
C PHE A 140 -12.97 24.75 3.52
N GLY A 141 -14.01 24.29 4.22
CA GLY A 141 -15.37 24.16 3.68
C GLY A 141 -15.53 23.12 2.56
N ARG A 142 -14.43 22.40 2.22
CA ARG A 142 -14.38 21.39 1.16
C ARG A 142 -13.48 20.22 1.58
N GLU A 143 -13.96 19.00 1.37
CA GLU A 143 -13.26 17.79 1.78
C GLU A 143 -11.93 17.57 1.02
N ASP A 144 -11.87 17.85 -0.28
CA ASP A 144 -10.66 17.72 -1.07
C ASP A 144 -9.53 18.64 -0.60
N TYR A 145 -9.86 19.87 -0.21
CA TYR A 145 -8.91 20.80 0.39
C TYR A 145 -8.52 20.39 1.81
N ALA A 146 -9.46 19.87 2.59
CA ALA A 146 -9.20 19.34 3.92
C ALA A 146 -8.23 18.13 3.86
N LEU A 147 -8.44 17.20 2.93
CA LEU A 147 -7.55 16.07 2.70
C LEU A 147 -6.17 16.51 2.23
N ALA A 148 -6.10 17.49 1.31
CA ALA A 148 -4.82 18.06 0.88
C ALA A 148 -4.08 18.74 2.04
N ALA A 149 -4.82 19.40 2.94
CA ALA A 149 -4.26 20.05 4.13
C ALA A 149 -3.84 19.02 5.20
N TYR A 150 -4.57 17.93 5.32
CA TYR A 150 -4.21 16.82 6.21
C TYR A 150 -2.84 16.24 5.84
N ASN A 151 -2.63 15.93 4.57
CA ASN A 151 -1.38 15.38 4.06
C ASN A 151 -0.25 16.44 3.95
N GLY A 152 -0.52 17.56 3.28
CA GLY A 152 0.48 18.57 2.91
C GLY A 152 0.64 19.72 3.87
N GLY A 153 -0.20 19.79 4.92
CA GLY A 153 -0.25 20.85 5.92
C GLY A 153 -1.16 22.03 5.53
N PRO A 154 -1.97 22.53 6.49
CA PRO A 154 -2.98 23.57 6.24
C PRO A 154 -2.41 24.89 5.76
N GLY A 155 -1.23 25.28 6.23
CA GLY A 155 -0.59 26.51 5.83
C GLY A 155 -0.19 26.59 4.36
N ARG A 156 0.00 25.47 3.68
CA ARG A 156 0.27 25.42 2.25
C ARG A 156 -1.02 25.66 1.45
N VAL A 157 -2.08 24.96 1.83
CA VAL A 157 -3.40 25.07 1.18
C VAL A 157 -3.99 26.46 1.37
N ALA A 158 -3.92 27.00 2.60
CA ALA A 158 -4.43 28.35 2.91
C ALA A 158 -3.76 29.47 2.10
N ARG A 159 -2.49 29.30 1.70
CA ARG A 159 -1.78 30.29 0.86
C ARG A 159 -2.08 30.16 -0.62
N GLY A 160 -3.00 29.30 -1.03
CA GLY A 160 -3.36 29.09 -2.45
C GLY A 160 -2.19 28.63 -3.32
N ARG A 161 -1.16 28.03 -2.73
CA ARG A 161 -0.02 27.47 -3.49
C ARG A 161 -0.46 26.22 -4.25
N ALA A 162 0.19 25.99 -5.38
CA ALA A 162 -0.04 24.76 -6.13
C ALA A 162 0.09 23.54 -5.22
N MET A 163 -0.90 22.66 -5.29
CA MET A 163 -0.94 21.44 -4.50
C MET A 163 0.19 20.51 -4.96
N PRO A 164 1.05 20.00 -4.06
CA PRO A 164 2.06 19.03 -4.43
C PRO A 164 1.41 17.80 -5.06
N LEU A 165 2.11 17.16 -5.98
CA LEU A 165 1.63 15.93 -6.61
C LEU A 165 1.31 14.85 -5.56
N GLU A 166 2.11 14.75 -4.50
CA GLU A 166 1.87 13.85 -3.38
C GLU A 166 0.51 14.09 -2.71
N SER A 167 0.19 15.36 -2.41
CA SER A 167 -1.11 15.70 -1.79
C SER A 167 -2.28 15.48 -2.75
N LEU A 168 -2.09 15.68 -4.06
CA LEU A 168 -3.10 15.35 -5.06
C LEU A 168 -3.34 13.83 -5.12
N HIS A 169 -2.29 13.03 -5.10
CA HIS A 169 -2.40 11.58 -5.04
C HIS A 169 -3.10 11.12 -3.77
N TYR A 170 -2.82 11.77 -2.64
CA TYR A 170 -3.49 11.48 -1.39
C TYR A 170 -4.99 11.72 -1.48
N VAL A 171 -5.41 12.88 -1.97
CA VAL A 171 -6.83 13.23 -2.15
C VAL A 171 -7.52 12.21 -3.06
N LEU A 172 -6.90 11.85 -4.19
CA LEU A 172 -7.46 10.88 -5.13
C LEU A 172 -7.53 9.48 -4.50
N GLY A 173 -6.51 9.06 -3.78
CA GLY A 173 -6.45 7.73 -3.16
C GLY A 173 -7.46 7.55 -2.04
N VAL A 174 -7.59 8.53 -1.14
CA VAL A 174 -8.62 8.52 -0.08
C VAL A 174 -10.02 8.58 -0.70
N GLY A 175 -10.22 9.44 -1.70
CA GLY A 175 -11.49 9.54 -2.42
C GLY A 175 -11.88 8.24 -3.11
N TYR A 176 -10.91 7.53 -3.71
CA TYR A 176 -11.14 6.23 -4.32
C TYR A 176 -11.56 5.16 -3.29
N TYR A 177 -10.85 5.04 -2.18
CA TYR A 177 -11.22 4.10 -1.11
C TYR A 177 -12.62 4.39 -0.57
N ARG A 178 -12.92 5.69 -0.34
CA ARG A 178 -14.26 6.09 0.09
C ARG A 178 -15.33 5.72 -0.93
N SER A 179 -15.11 5.95 -2.22
CA SER A 179 -16.10 5.62 -3.26
C SER A 179 -16.35 4.12 -3.37
N VAL A 180 -15.30 3.29 -3.25
CA VAL A 180 -15.46 1.83 -3.21
C VAL A 180 -16.32 1.40 -2.02
N LEU A 181 -16.09 1.98 -0.84
CA LEU A 181 -16.89 1.70 0.34
C LEU A 181 -18.35 2.17 0.19
N GLN A 182 -18.58 3.40 -0.28
CA GLN A 182 -19.93 3.96 -0.43
C GLN A 182 -20.82 3.11 -1.35
N VAL A 183 -20.23 2.52 -2.39
CA VAL A 183 -20.99 1.72 -3.37
C VAL A 183 -21.09 0.26 -2.95
N ASN A 184 -20.05 -0.29 -2.33
CA ASN A 184 -19.91 -1.74 -2.17
C ASN A 184 -19.75 -2.18 -0.70
N GLU A 185 -20.01 -1.32 0.30
CA GLU A 185 -19.73 -1.63 1.70
C GLU A 185 -20.32 -2.97 2.17
N PRO A 186 -21.56 -3.37 1.83
CA PRO A 186 -22.09 -4.66 2.25
C PRO A 186 -21.25 -5.85 1.77
N SER A 187 -20.86 -5.86 0.49
CA SER A 187 -20.00 -6.91 -0.10
C SER A 187 -18.58 -6.87 0.49
N VAL A 188 -17.98 -5.67 0.60
CA VAL A 188 -16.66 -5.47 1.21
C VAL A 188 -16.65 -6.01 2.64
N ARG A 189 -17.67 -5.68 3.44
CA ARG A 189 -17.80 -6.13 4.82
C ARG A 189 -17.95 -7.65 4.91
N ALA A 190 -18.82 -8.23 4.11
CA ALA A 190 -19.04 -9.66 4.09
C ALA A 190 -17.77 -10.45 3.74
N HIS A 191 -17.00 -10.00 2.75
CA HIS A 191 -15.74 -10.64 2.37
C HIS A 191 -14.62 -10.39 3.39
N ALA A 192 -14.52 -9.17 3.92
CA ALA A 192 -13.51 -8.86 4.94
C ALA A 192 -13.72 -9.64 6.24
N GLN A 193 -14.98 -9.90 6.63
CA GLN A 193 -15.31 -10.71 7.81
C GLN A 193 -14.85 -12.17 7.70
N GLN A 194 -14.68 -12.69 6.48
CA GLN A 194 -14.15 -14.04 6.27
C GLN A 194 -12.65 -14.12 6.50
N LEU A 195 -11.93 -12.99 6.46
CA LEU A 195 -10.50 -12.97 6.75
C LEU A 195 -10.24 -13.21 8.22
N GLY A 196 -9.31 -14.12 8.52
CA GLY A 196 -8.73 -14.26 9.84
C GLY A 196 -7.93 -13.03 10.21
N LEU A 197 -7.81 -12.78 11.51
CA LEU A 197 -7.01 -11.70 12.06
C LEU A 197 -6.20 -12.22 13.24
N LEU A 198 -4.90 -11.98 13.25
CA LEU A 198 -4.03 -12.29 14.37
C LEU A 198 -3.10 -11.12 14.70
N THR A 199 -2.61 -11.10 15.93
CA THR A 199 -1.53 -10.19 16.32
C THR A 199 -0.19 -10.93 16.21
N SER A 200 0.77 -10.34 15.50
CA SER A 200 2.13 -10.91 15.41
C SER A 200 2.79 -10.99 16.78
N ARG A 201 3.64 -12.01 16.97
CA ARG A 201 4.42 -12.24 18.20
C ARG A 201 5.85 -11.76 17.99
N ASP A 202 6.58 -11.60 19.08
CA ASP A 202 8.02 -11.33 19.00
C ASP A 202 8.73 -12.49 18.28
N GLY A 203 9.58 -12.14 17.32
CA GLY A 203 10.26 -13.12 16.47
C GLY A 203 9.51 -13.57 15.22
N ASP A 204 8.22 -13.23 15.08
CA ASP A 204 7.49 -13.49 13.85
C ASP A 204 8.12 -12.76 12.65
N ASN A 205 8.10 -13.44 11.53
CA ASN A 205 8.41 -12.90 10.21
C ASN A 205 7.42 -13.50 9.20
N TRP A 206 7.49 -13.07 7.95
CA TRP A 206 6.54 -13.52 6.94
C TRP A 206 6.61 -15.03 6.66
N TRP A 207 7.81 -15.63 6.76
CA TRP A 207 8.00 -17.08 6.54
C TRP A 207 7.42 -17.90 7.68
N THR A 208 7.67 -17.51 8.93
CA THR A 208 7.10 -18.22 10.10
C THR A 208 5.59 -18.08 10.16
N LEU A 209 5.04 -16.92 9.74
CA LEU A 209 3.59 -16.75 9.62
C LEU A 209 3.00 -17.59 8.50
N SER A 210 3.65 -17.61 7.33
CA SER A 210 3.24 -18.43 6.19
C SER A 210 3.13 -19.90 6.59
N GLN A 211 4.15 -20.43 7.26
CA GLN A 211 4.18 -21.81 7.74
C GLN A 211 3.09 -22.09 8.79
N ARG A 212 2.94 -21.20 9.78
CA ARG A 212 1.97 -21.37 10.88
C ARG A 212 0.52 -21.30 10.39
N LEU A 213 0.24 -20.52 9.36
CA LEU A 213 -1.10 -20.31 8.81
C LEU A 213 -1.40 -21.20 7.62
N GLU A 214 -0.40 -21.89 7.09
CA GLU A 214 -0.47 -22.69 5.85
C GLU A 214 -0.96 -21.84 4.65
N ILE A 215 -0.58 -20.55 4.62
CA ILE A 215 -0.90 -19.59 3.56
C ILE A 215 0.39 -19.18 2.84
N PRO A 216 0.44 -19.25 1.51
CA PRO A 216 1.60 -18.82 0.74
C PRO A 216 2.03 -17.40 1.08
N LEU A 217 3.35 -17.19 1.15
CA LEU A 217 3.96 -15.95 1.61
C LEU A 217 3.42 -14.71 0.89
N ILE A 218 3.30 -14.78 -0.43
CA ILE A 218 2.82 -13.64 -1.23
C ILE A 218 1.38 -13.28 -0.90
N GLN A 219 0.54 -14.26 -0.61
CA GLN A 219 -0.86 -14.02 -0.26
C GLN A 219 -0.99 -13.32 1.08
N LEU A 220 -0.15 -13.66 2.06
CA LEU A 220 -0.08 -12.91 3.32
C LEU A 220 0.37 -11.47 3.09
N ARG A 221 1.38 -11.25 2.27
CA ARG A 221 1.85 -9.91 1.95
C ARG A 221 0.82 -9.08 1.18
N LEU A 222 0.12 -9.68 0.22
CA LEU A 222 -0.97 -9.01 -0.52
C LEU A 222 -2.08 -8.52 0.42
N HIS A 223 -2.44 -9.28 1.46
CA HIS A 223 -3.47 -8.86 2.43
C HIS A 223 -2.96 -7.83 3.45
N ASN A 224 -1.66 -7.57 3.51
CA ASN A 224 -1.05 -6.72 4.53
C ASN A 224 -0.12 -5.65 3.95
N PRO A 225 -0.59 -4.81 3.02
CA PRO A 225 0.20 -3.68 2.56
C PRO A 225 0.54 -2.79 3.77
N PHE A 226 1.53 -1.92 3.68
CA PHE A 226 2.13 -1.12 4.76
C PHE A 226 3.08 -1.88 5.71
N LEU A 227 2.98 -3.19 5.82
CA LEU A 227 3.89 -3.99 6.62
C LEU A 227 5.07 -4.46 5.75
N THR A 228 5.99 -3.55 5.47
CA THR A 228 7.13 -3.77 4.55
C THR A 228 8.29 -4.49 5.21
N ASP A 229 8.36 -4.49 6.54
CA ASP A 229 9.45 -5.13 7.26
C ASP A 229 9.37 -6.66 7.07
N ARG A 230 10.48 -7.25 6.64
CA ARG A 230 10.63 -8.71 6.57
C ARG A 230 10.58 -9.36 7.94
N ARG A 231 10.96 -8.61 8.98
CA ARG A 231 10.88 -9.01 10.39
C ARG A 231 9.74 -8.24 11.06
N LEU A 232 8.65 -8.89 11.32
CA LEU A 232 7.52 -8.31 12.05
C LEU A 232 7.79 -8.13 13.55
N SER A 233 9.06 -8.09 13.93
CA SER A 233 9.58 -8.30 15.29
C SER A 233 9.56 -7.08 16.20
N GLN A 234 9.25 -5.90 15.71
CA GLN A 234 9.34 -4.67 16.52
C GLN A 234 7.98 -4.08 16.92
N GLY A 235 6.91 -4.82 16.76
CA GLY A 235 5.59 -4.34 17.15
C GLY A 235 4.54 -5.42 16.99
N ARG A 236 3.54 -5.38 17.82
CA ARG A 236 2.36 -6.24 17.69
C ARG A 236 1.52 -5.73 16.53
N HIS A 237 1.77 -6.26 15.33
CA HIS A 237 1.03 -5.90 14.14
C HIS A 237 -0.20 -6.79 13.97
N LEU A 238 -1.31 -6.20 13.57
CA LEU A 238 -2.47 -6.96 13.11
C LEU A 238 -2.19 -7.49 11.71
N ILE A 239 -2.32 -8.81 11.55
CA ILE A 239 -2.11 -9.54 10.32
C ILE A 239 -3.44 -10.11 9.86
N ALA A 240 -3.93 -9.63 8.73
CA ALA A 240 -5.09 -10.21 8.06
C ALA A 240 -4.64 -11.36 7.15
N TYR A 241 -5.41 -12.44 7.10
CA TYR A 241 -5.07 -13.59 6.27
C TYR A 241 -6.34 -14.27 5.72
N PRO A 242 -6.30 -14.85 4.51
CA PRO A 242 -7.43 -15.58 3.97
C PRO A 242 -7.63 -16.90 4.72
N PRO A 243 -8.85 -17.44 4.81
CA PRO A 243 -9.12 -18.71 5.50
C PRO A 243 -8.47 -19.91 4.79
N HIS A 244 -8.25 -19.80 3.49
CA HIS A 244 -7.59 -20.80 2.65
C HIS A 244 -6.74 -20.13 1.58
N PRO A 245 -5.67 -20.79 1.08
CA PRO A 245 -4.92 -20.31 -0.07
C PRO A 245 -5.81 -20.13 -1.30
N ARG A 246 -5.59 -19.04 -2.04
CA ARG A 246 -6.26 -18.76 -3.31
C ARG A 246 -5.31 -19.08 -4.47
N ARG A 247 -5.80 -19.80 -5.48
CA ARG A 247 -4.99 -20.24 -6.63
C ARG A 247 -5.02 -19.30 -7.84
N ASP A 248 -5.91 -18.33 -7.84
CA ASP A 248 -6.24 -17.48 -8.98
C ASP A 248 -5.82 -16.00 -8.79
N LEU A 249 -4.97 -15.74 -7.79
CA LEU A 249 -4.53 -14.37 -7.50
C LEU A 249 -3.52 -13.86 -8.53
N LEU A 250 -2.74 -14.75 -9.13
CA LEU A 250 -1.61 -14.41 -9.99
C LEU A 250 -1.63 -15.26 -11.25
N ASP A 251 -1.41 -14.63 -12.39
CA ASP A 251 -1.26 -15.33 -13.67
C ASP A 251 0.24 -15.54 -13.93
N VAL A 252 0.67 -16.79 -13.92
CA VAL A 252 2.06 -17.17 -14.21
C VAL A 252 2.06 -17.97 -15.50
N ALA A 253 2.60 -17.39 -16.57
CA ALA A 253 2.95 -18.20 -17.75
C ALA A 253 4.21 -19.03 -17.41
N GLU A 254 4.28 -20.26 -17.90
CA GLU A 254 5.34 -21.24 -17.56
C GLU A 254 6.77 -20.67 -17.71
N ASP A 255 7.01 -19.82 -18.73
CA ASP A 255 8.27 -19.10 -18.96
C ASP A 255 8.07 -17.57 -19.06
N GLY A 256 6.92 -17.06 -18.64
CA GLY A 256 6.54 -15.66 -18.78
C GLY A 256 6.78 -14.81 -17.54
N PRO A 257 6.62 -13.49 -17.67
CA PRO A 257 6.63 -12.60 -16.53
C PRO A 257 5.40 -12.86 -15.63
N LEU A 258 5.56 -12.69 -14.33
CA LEU A 258 4.45 -12.71 -13.39
C LEU A 258 3.46 -11.59 -13.74
N GLN A 259 2.20 -11.92 -13.86
CA GLN A 259 1.12 -10.98 -14.11
C GLN A 259 0.16 -10.90 -12.92
N TYR A 260 -0.33 -9.71 -12.67
CA TYR A 260 -1.35 -9.42 -11.67
C TYR A 260 -2.51 -8.68 -12.32
N ARG A 261 -3.72 -9.20 -12.17
CA ARG A 261 -4.94 -8.53 -12.62
C ARG A 261 -5.47 -7.63 -11.51
N ALA A 262 -5.48 -6.32 -11.75
CA ALA A 262 -5.96 -5.33 -10.79
C ALA A 262 -7.44 -5.54 -10.44
N ARG A 263 -7.78 -5.34 -9.18
CA ARG A 263 -9.10 -5.51 -8.58
C ARG A 263 -9.55 -4.20 -7.92
N LEU A 264 -10.81 -4.12 -7.54
CA LEU A 264 -11.35 -2.96 -6.81
C LEU A 264 -10.57 -2.74 -5.50
N GLY A 265 -10.09 -1.52 -5.31
CA GLY A 265 -9.30 -1.14 -4.14
C GLY A 265 -7.80 -1.33 -4.28
N ASP A 266 -7.32 -1.84 -5.43
CA ASP A 266 -5.87 -1.89 -5.67
C ASP A 266 -5.26 -0.52 -5.89
N ASN A 267 -4.00 -0.40 -5.49
CA ASN A 267 -3.13 0.71 -5.85
C ASN A 267 -1.68 0.23 -6.01
N TYR A 268 -0.87 1.03 -6.69
CA TYR A 268 0.52 0.66 -7.00
C TYR A 268 1.41 0.49 -5.77
N PHE A 269 1.17 1.28 -4.72
CA PHE A 269 1.96 1.17 -3.49
C PHE A 269 1.74 -0.20 -2.84
N ASN A 270 0.48 -0.64 -2.75
CA ASN A 270 0.15 -1.92 -2.15
C ASN A 270 0.80 -3.08 -2.90
N LEU A 271 0.81 -3.03 -4.23
CA LEU A 271 1.46 -4.06 -5.05
C LEU A 271 2.99 -3.99 -4.95
N ALA A 272 3.57 -2.78 -5.03
CA ALA A 272 5.00 -2.62 -4.86
C ALA A 272 5.49 -3.17 -3.52
N PHE A 273 4.74 -2.96 -2.44
CA PHE A 273 5.04 -3.53 -1.12
C PHE A 273 4.86 -5.05 -1.08
N ALA A 274 3.78 -5.58 -1.65
CA ALA A 274 3.52 -7.03 -1.63
C ALA A 274 4.62 -7.80 -2.34
N PHE A 275 5.06 -7.32 -3.50
CA PHE A 275 6.08 -7.98 -4.33
C PHE A 275 7.51 -7.54 -4.04
N ASP A 276 7.73 -6.59 -3.13
CA ASP A 276 9.06 -6.02 -2.80
C ASP A 276 9.78 -5.46 -4.05
N VAL A 277 9.04 -4.77 -4.90
CA VAL A 277 9.55 -4.15 -6.11
C VAL A 277 9.57 -2.62 -6.01
N ASP A 278 10.50 -2.00 -6.72
CA ASP A 278 10.56 -0.54 -6.81
C ASP A 278 9.30 0.02 -7.50
N LEU A 279 8.67 1.01 -6.87
CA LEU A 279 7.42 1.61 -7.36
C LEU A 279 7.58 2.24 -8.74
N ASP A 280 8.70 2.95 -8.98
CA ASP A 280 8.94 3.59 -10.26
C ASP A 280 9.27 2.55 -11.34
N LEU A 281 9.91 1.44 -10.99
CA LEU A 281 10.12 0.31 -11.88
C LEU A 281 8.79 -0.35 -12.25
N LEU A 282 7.93 -0.66 -11.26
CA LEU A 282 6.60 -1.22 -11.51
C LEU A 282 5.78 -0.34 -12.47
N ARG A 283 5.81 0.96 -12.25
CA ARG A 283 5.10 1.93 -13.10
C ARG A 283 5.67 2.02 -14.51
N ARG A 284 7.00 2.09 -14.67
CA ARG A 284 7.67 2.14 -15.99
C ARG A 284 7.42 0.88 -16.79
N THR A 285 7.55 -0.29 -16.18
CA THR A 285 7.30 -1.59 -16.82
C THR A 285 5.89 -1.65 -17.41
N ASN A 286 4.91 -1.07 -16.72
CA ASN A 286 3.52 -1.09 -17.13
C ASN A 286 3.07 0.18 -17.86
N GLN A 287 3.98 1.08 -18.21
CA GLN A 287 3.71 2.35 -18.92
C GLN A 287 2.69 3.24 -18.20
N LEU A 288 2.67 3.20 -16.87
CA LEU A 288 1.66 3.87 -16.07
C LEU A 288 2.16 5.21 -15.56
N TRP A 289 1.59 6.26 -16.08
CA TRP A 289 1.95 7.62 -15.71
C TRP A 289 1.22 8.04 -14.42
N ARG A 290 1.98 8.09 -13.30
CA ARG A 290 1.66 8.85 -12.07
C ARG A 290 0.22 8.76 -11.51
N LEU A 291 -0.65 7.87 -11.99
CA LEU A 291 -1.96 7.65 -11.41
C LEU A 291 -1.87 6.58 -10.31
N GLN A 292 -2.40 6.86 -9.15
CA GLN A 292 -2.47 5.89 -8.05
C GLN A 292 -3.71 5.00 -8.12
N ILE A 293 -4.71 5.42 -8.88
CA ILE A 293 -5.93 4.63 -9.08
C ILE A 293 -5.70 3.65 -10.22
N MET A 294 -5.87 2.38 -9.92
CA MET A 294 -5.83 1.31 -10.91
C MET A 294 -7.26 0.91 -11.28
N PRO A 295 -7.62 0.94 -12.55
CA PRO A 295 -8.90 0.41 -12.97
C PRO A 295 -8.93 -1.12 -12.78
N PRO A 296 -10.03 -1.68 -12.26
CA PRO A 296 -10.21 -3.12 -12.19
C PRO A 296 -10.06 -3.76 -13.57
N GLY A 297 -9.46 -4.94 -13.60
CA GLY A 297 -9.20 -5.68 -14.84
C GLY A 297 -7.90 -5.32 -15.56
N LEU A 298 -7.20 -4.24 -15.16
CA LEU A 298 -5.88 -3.92 -15.70
C LEU A 298 -4.89 -5.03 -15.37
N VAL A 299 -4.27 -5.60 -16.41
CA VAL A 299 -3.22 -6.60 -16.23
C VAL A 299 -1.86 -5.91 -16.12
N LEU A 300 -1.17 -6.19 -15.02
CA LEU A 300 0.14 -5.63 -14.70
C LEU A 300 1.21 -6.70 -14.79
N THR A 301 2.31 -6.39 -15.43
CA THR A 301 3.55 -7.17 -15.34
C THR A 301 4.29 -6.75 -14.06
N ILE A 302 4.60 -7.71 -13.20
CA ILE A 302 5.38 -7.49 -11.99
C ILE A 302 6.86 -7.68 -12.33
N PRO A 303 7.70 -6.64 -12.25
CA PRO A 303 9.11 -6.69 -12.65
C PRO A 303 9.95 -7.33 -11.53
N LEU A 304 9.96 -8.67 -11.49
CA LEU A 304 10.72 -9.42 -10.50
C LEU A 304 12.18 -9.59 -10.95
N GLU A 305 13.10 -9.34 -10.04
CA GLU A 305 14.51 -9.65 -10.26
C GLU A 305 14.78 -11.10 -9.82
N ARG A 306 14.93 -11.98 -10.80
CA ARG A 306 15.35 -13.38 -10.58
C ARG A 306 16.85 -13.53 -10.82
N THR A 307 17.48 -14.50 -10.18
CA THR A 307 18.86 -14.85 -10.49
C THR A 307 18.92 -16.03 -11.45
N ASP A 308 19.86 -15.97 -12.40
CA ASP A 308 20.11 -17.06 -13.34
C ASP A 308 21.07 -18.11 -12.78
N THR A 309 21.69 -17.85 -11.62
CA THR A 309 22.63 -18.76 -10.96
C THR A 309 21.98 -19.41 -9.77
N PHE A 310 21.80 -20.73 -9.82
CA PHE A 310 21.16 -21.51 -8.76
C PHE A 310 21.76 -22.91 -8.67
N THR A 311 21.56 -23.55 -7.53
CA THR A 311 21.73 -25.00 -7.32
C THR A 311 20.37 -25.63 -7.07
N GLU A 312 20.19 -26.87 -7.47
CA GLU A 312 18.97 -27.63 -7.18
C GLU A 312 19.02 -28.24 -5.78
N HIS A 313 17.89 -28.17 -5.09
CA HIS A 313 17.70 -28.78 -3.79
C HIS A 313 16.41 -29.60 -3.76
N HIS A 314 16.53 -30.90 -3.52
CA HIS A 314 15.39 -31.77 -3.25
C HIS A 314 14.91 -31.56 -1.81
N VAL A 315 13.66 -31.13 -1.67
CA VAL A 315 13.07 -30.86 -0.35
C VAL A 315 12.91 -32.16 0.42
N ARG A 316 13.45 -32.20 1.65
CA ARG A 316 13.42 -33.34 2.53
C ARG A 316 12.18 -33.33 3.42
N ALA A 317 11.82 -34.46 3.97
CA ALA A 317 10.73 -34.57 4.93
C ALA A 317 10.96 -33.62 6.12
N GLY A 318 9.96 -32.81 6.43
CA GLY A 318 10.00 -31.82 7.51
C GLY A 318 10.70 -30.50 7.19
N GLU A 319 11.24 -30.33 5.96
CA GLU A 319 11.76 -29.05 5.52
C GLU A 319 10.61 -28.12 5.05
N ASP A 320 10.75 -26.86 5.41
CA ASP A 320 9.94 -25.75 4.95
C ASP A 320 10.82 -24.64 4.32
N LEU A 321 10.22 -23.60 3.80
CA LEU A 321 10.93 -22.48 3.19
C LEU A 321 12.00 -21.88 4.14
N ALA A 322 11.65 -21.72 5.42
CA ALA A 322 12.54 -21.10 6.40
C ALA A 322 13.75 -21.98 6.72
N SER A 323 13.52 -23.28 6.91
CA SER A 323 14.59 -24.25 7.22
C SER A 323 15.51 -24.47 6.02
N VAL A 324 14.97 -24.57 4.80
CA VAL A 324 15.75 -24.65 3.56
C VAL A 324 16.62 -23.41 3.40
N ALA A 325 16.02 -22.22 3.52
CA ALA A 325 16.73 -20.94 3.39
C ALA A 325 17.85 -20.79 4.43
N ALA A 326 17.56 -21.10 5.70
CA ALA A 326 18.55 -21.01 6.78
C ALA A 326 19.72 -21.99 6.57
N ARG A 327 19.43 -23.24 6.23
CA ARG A 327 20.44 -24.28 6.02
C ARG A 327 21.35 -23.99 4.83
N LEU A 328 20.77 -23.45 3.74
CA LEU A 328 21.49 -23.16 2.50
C LEU A 328 21.99 -21.72 2.43
N GLN A 329 21.79 -20.93 3.49
CA GLN A 329 22.16 -19.52 3.59
C GLN A 329 21.62 -18.66 2.42
N ALA A 330 20.43 -19.01 1.94
CA ALA A 330 19.75 -18.32 0.86
C ALA A 330 18.69 -17.35 1.40
N ASP A 331 18.36 -16.32 0.61
CA ASP A 331 17.23 -15.44 0.94
C ASP A 331 15.91 -16.19 0.63
N PRO A 332 15.02 -16.40 1.62
CA PRO A 332 13.74 -17.06 1.41
C PRO A 332 12.90 -16.40 0.31
N TRP A 333 12.96 -15.08 0.20
CA TRP A 333 12.24 -14.35 -0.84
C TRP A 333 12.75 -14.70 -2.24
N GLN A 334 14.06 -14.78 -2.41
CA GLN A 334 14.66 -15.22 -3.66
C GLN A 334 14.32 -16.68 -4.00
N ILE A 335 14.17 -17.55 -3.02
CA ILE A 335 13.67 -18.92 -3.25
C ILE A 335 12.24 -18.86 -3.79
N VAL A 336 11.35 -18.04 -3.18
CA VAL A 336 9.98 -17.86 -3.67
C VAL A 336 9.95 -17.37 -5.12
N LEU A 337 10.76 -16.35 -5.43
CA LEU A 337 10.81 -15.75 -6.78
C LEU A 337 11.31 -16.75 -7.84
N ASN A 338 12.37 -17.49 -7.54
CA ASN A 338 13.01 -18.39 -8.52
C ASN A 338 12.26 -19.71 -8.74
N ASN A 339 11.29 -20.02 -7.85
CA ASN A 339 10.50 -21.25 -7.90
C ASN A 339 9.00 -21.01 -8.14
N ASN A 340 8.59 -19.78 -8.38
CA ASN A 340 7.18 -19.41 -8.57
C ASN A 340 6.25 -19.89 -7.44
N LEU A 341 6.72 -19.83 -6.18
CA LEU A 341 5.93 -20.27 -5.02
C LEU A 341 4.85 -19.24 -4.64
N TRP A 342 3.92 -18.99 -5.55
CA TRP A 342 2.86 -17.99 -5.40
C TRP A 342 1.63 -18.53 -4.69
N ASP A 343 1.27 -19.78 -5.03
CA ASP A 343 0.04 -20.44 -4.60
C ASP A 343 0.34 -21.70 -3.78
N GLU A 344 1.61 -22.09 -3.69
CA GLU A 344 2.04 -23.34 -3.07
C GLU A 344 2.96 -23.10 -1.87
N MET A 345 2.88 -24.03 -0.93
CA MET A 345 3.83 -24.18 0.17
C MET A 345 4.95 -25.14 -0.21
N VAL A 346 6.15 -24.95 0.35
CA VAL A 346 7.24 -25.91 0.16
C VAL A 346 6.86 -27.28 0.73
N HIS A 347 7.00 -28.33 -0.08
CA HIS A 347 6.71 -29.72 0.30
C HIS A 347 7.72 -30.72 -0.27
N THR A 348 7.72 -31.94 0.26
CA THR A 348 8.77 -32.96 0.06
C THR A 348 8.94 -33.48 -1.37
N THR A 349 8.02 -33.20 -2.28
CA THR A 349 8.17 -33.61 -3.69
C THR A 349 8.79 -32.54 -4.57
N MET A 350 9.07 -31.37 -4.02
CA MET A 350 9.64 -30.25 -4.78
C MET A 350 11.13 -30.37 -4.98
N VAL A 351 11.59 -29.90 -6.14
CA VAL A 351 12.98 -29.58 -6.41
C VAL A 351 13.09 -28.06 -6.52
N LEU A 352 13.76 -27.44 -5.57
CA LEU A 352 13.88 -25.99 -5.49
C LEU A 352 15.15 -25.49 -6.15
N ARG A 353 15.04 -24.45 -6.96
CA ARG A 353 16.16 -23.64 -7.44
C ARG A 353 16.61 -22.70 -6.33
N ILE A 354 17.75 -22.97 -5.73
CA ILE A 354 18.32 -22.18 -4.64
C ILE A 354 19.34 -21.21 -5.21
N PRO A 355 19.12 -19.90 -5.10
CA PRO A 355 20.07 -18.90 -5.57
C PRO A 355 21.47 -19.09 -4.95
N THR A 356 22.49 -19.12 -5.79
CA THR A 356 23.90 -19.23 -5.35
C THR A 356 24.59 -17.88 -5.22
N THR A 357 24.00 -16.85 -5.78
CA THR A 357 24.48 -15.48 -5.62
C THR A 357 24.04 -14.96 -4.25
N PRO A 358 24.97 -14.40 -3.44
CA PRO A 358 24.57 -13.77 -2.20
C PRO A 358 23.49 -12.72 -2.49
N PRO A 359 22.46 -12.59 -1.63
CA PRO A 359 21.39 -11.63 -1.85
C PRO A 359 22.01 -10.26 -2.10
N ARG A 360 21.60 -9.61 -3.19
CA ARG A 360 21.97 -8.20 -3.38
C ARG A 360 21.58 -7.47 -2.10
N PRO A 361 22.47 -6.64 -1.54
CA PRO A 361 22.16 -5.94 -0.32
C PRO A 361 20.84 -5.19 -0.53
N THR A 362 19.83 -5.53 0.27
CA THR A 362 18.54 -4.83 0.25
C THR A 362 18.78 -3.41 0.74
N PHE A 363 18.84 -2.48 -0.19
CA PHE A 363 18.96 -1.06 0.15
C PHE A 363 17.60 -0.53 0.60
N GLN A 364 17.57 0.01 1.80
CA GLN A 364 16.45 0.86 2.21
C GLN A 364 16.72 2.29 1.70
N LEU A 365 15.82 2.82 0.88
CA LEU A 365 15.94 4.19 0.41
C LEU A 365 15.53 5.16 1.50
N HIS A 366 16.49 5.96 1.95
CA HIS A 366 16.26 7.08 2.86
C HIS A 366 16.38 8.40 2.12
N ARG A 367 15.36 9.26 2.22
CA ARG A 367 15.45 10.63 1.73
C ARG A 367 15.97 11.52 2.85
N VAL A 368 17.11 12.13 2.63
CA VAL A 368 17.76 13.02 3.61
C VAL A 368 16.85 14.20 3.93
N SER A 369 16.56 14.38 5.21
CA SER A 369 15.75 15.46 5.76
C SER A 369 16.63 16.46 6.53
N ARG A 370 16.08 17.64 6.83
CA ARG A 370 16.79 18.64 7.63
C ARG A 370 17.14 18.08 9.02
N GLY A 371 18.43 18.11 9.37
CA GLY A 371 18.94 17.57 10.63
C GLY A 371 19.46 16.13 10.55
N ASP A 372 19.33 15.47 9.40
CA ASP A 372 19.94 14.16 9.19
C ASP A 372 21.46 14.26 9.06
N ASN A 373 22.13 13.25 9.58
CA ASN A 373 23.53 12.97 9.35
C ASN A 373 23.74 11.46 9.23
N LEU A 374 24.85 11.03 8.63
CA LEU A 374 25.13 9.62 8.39
C LEU A 374 25.09 8.76 9.66
N SER A 375 25.51 9.31 10.81
CA SER A 375 25.50 8.59 12.09
C SER A 375 24.07 8.36 12.59
N ALA A 376 23.17 9.33 12.45
CA ALA A 376 21.77 9.22 12.83
C ALA A 376 21.03 8.24 11.91
N ILE A 377 21.29 8.32 10.60
CA ILE A 377 20.73 7.42 9.60
C ILE A 377 21.21 5.99 9.85
N ALA A 378 22.51 5.78 10.07
CA ALA A 378 23.08 4.47 10.36
C ALA A 378 22.43 3.82 11.59
N ARG A 379 22.29 4.57 12.69
CA ARG A 379 21.59 4.08 13.89
C ARG A 379 20.11 3.76 13.63
N ARG A 380 19.44 4.61 12.87
CA ARG A 380 18.02 4.44 12.55
C ARG A 380 17.73 3.14 11.77
N TYR A 381 18.64 2.78 10.86
CA TYR A 381 18.47 1.61 10.00
C TYR A 381 19.32 0.40 10.42
N GLY A 382 19.94 0.44 11.61
CA GLY A 382 20.74 -0.69 12.12
C GLY A 382 21.95 -1.03 11.25
N THR A 383 22.51 -0.03 10.56
CA THR A 383 23.65 -0.17 9.66
C THR A 383 24.85 0.64 10.11
N THR A 384 25.93 0.69 9.32
CA THR A 384 27.12 1.48 9.60
C THR A 384 27.27 2.64 8.63
N ILE A 385 27.98 3.69 9.05
CA ILE A 385 28.32 4.83 8.17
C ILE A 385 29.07 4.32 6.94
N ALA A 386 30.00 3.39 7.12
CA ALA A 386 30.78 2.80 6.03
C ALA A 386 29.89 2.09 5.00
N ALA A 387 28.86 1.36 5.46
CA ALA A 387 27.91 0.68 4.58
C ALA A 387 27.06 1.70 3.77
N ILE A 388 26.61 2.79 4.42
CA ILE A 388 25.90 3.87 3.72
C ILE A 388 26.80 4.55 2.69
N GLN A 389 28.05 4.84 3.06
CA GLN A 389 29.01 5.47 2.15
C GLN A 389 29.32 4.59 0.93
N ALA A 390 29.52 3.30 1.15
CA ALA A 390 29.77 2.34 0.08
C ALA A 390 28.55 2.22 -0.87
N ALA A 391 27.34 2.12 -0.31
CA ALA A 391 26.11 1.99 -1.09
C ALA A 391 25.80 3.22 -1.96
N ASN A 392 26.30 4.41 -1.58
CA ASN A 392 26.00 5.67 -2.26
C ASN A 392 27.23 6.30 -2.94
N ALA A 393 28.32 5.55 -3.10
CA ALA A 393 29.57 6.00 -3.69
C ALA A 393 30.13 7.32 -3.06
N LEU A 394 29.90 7.52 -1.75
CA LEU A 394 30.31 8.73 -1.05
C LEU A 394 31.80 8.72 -0.68
N GLY A 395 32.52 7.65 -0.91
CA GLY A 395 33.90 7.48 -0.48
C GLY A 395 34.02 7.61 1.06
N ARG A 396 34.86 8.51 1.53
CA ARG A 396 34.99 8.84 2.98
C ARG A 396 34.20 10.11 3.37
N SER A 397 33.42 10.68 2.44
CA SER A 397 32.63 11.88 2.72
C SER A 397 31.47 11.57 3.66
N ALA A 398 31.28 12.41 4.65
CA ALA A 398 30.08 12.42 5.49
C ALA A 398 29.04 13.47 5.04
N LEU A 399 29.31 14.17 3.95
CA LEU A 399 28.45 15.23 3.43
C LEU A 399 27.27 14.61 2.69
N ILE A 400 26.06 14.90 3.16
CA ILE A 400 24.79 14.55 2.54
C ILE A 400 23.92 15.80 2.38
N GLN A 401 23.10 15.85 1.35
CA GLN A 401 22.26 17.01 1.04
C GLN A 401 20.80 16.71 1.31
N ILE A 402 20.04 17.71 1.79
CA ILE A 402 18.60 17.59 1.98
C ILE A 402 17.95 17.22 0.64
N GLY A 403 17.13 16.17 0.65
CA GLY A 403 16.47 15.63 -0.54
C GLY A 403 17.26 14.54 -1.27
N GLN A 404 18.54 14.32 -0.93
CA GLN A 404 19.34 13.19 -1.45
C GLN A 404 18.68 11.86 -1.03
N ARG A 405 18.76 10.88 -1.92
CA ARG A 405 18.26 9.52 -1.65
C ARG A 405 19.43 8.58 -1.47
#